data_ed13fb0e317810e3e7d3f82353b9c27d
#
_entry.id   ed13fb0e317810e3e7d3f82353b9c27d
#
_cell.length_a   1.000
_cell.length_b   1.000
_cell.length_c   1.000
_cell.angle_alpha   90.00
_cell.angle_beta   90.00
_cell.angle_gamma   90.00
#
_symmetry.space_group_name_H-M   'P 1'
#
loop_
_entity.id
_entity.type
_entity.pdbx_description
1 polymer ?
#
loop_
_entity_poly.entity_id
_entity_poly.type
_entity_poly.pdbx_seq_one_letter_code
_entity_poly.pdbx_strand_id
1 'polypeptide(L)'
;MHKILGFILAGFLAPLALALPPLTQATSSLGAVELDGYLYIYGGHAGKTHKYNTDTVLGTFQRLKLNGGKQWEQLPGGPKVQGMNLATHGGKIYRIGGLQPRNGPDEPADNVSITDCSCFDPKTNKWLPIASLPAGRSSHDLVVAGDKLIVVGGWESRGKGNMPFWHETALMLDLKDKDAKWESIPQPFKRRALTAAALGSKVYAICGMDENGALINQVDVYDLVSKKWSLAPALPGDKTGFSPAANIIQNKIIISTSEGLVFQLNESGNGWEKVGTSNTKRIVHRLVPFGNKALLVGGAAPGGAGNFADLEVVPISEKDGKKP
;
A
#
# COMPACT_ATOMS: atom_id res chain seq x y z
N MET A 1 55.65 -42.34 -15.63
CA MET A 1 54.45 -42.39 -14.78
C MET A 1 53.90 -40.97 -14.64
N HIS A 2 52.94 -40.59 -15.49
CA HIS A 2 52.30 -39.26 -15.45
C HIS A 2 51.01 -39.38 -14.68
N LYS A 3 50.90 -38.65 -13.55
CA LYS A 3 49.64 -38.53 -12.79
C LYS A 3 48.78 -37.42 -13.38
N ILE A 4 47.63 -37.78 -13.93
CA ILE A 4 46.61 -36.83 -14.38
C ILE A 4 45.79 -36.47 -13.15
N LEU A 5 45.86 -35.19 -12.77
CA LEU A 5 45.02 -34.61 -11.70
C LEU A 5 43.71 -34.15 -12.37
N GLY A 6 42.62 -34.88 -12.13
CA GLY A 6 41.28 -34.47 -12.54
C GLY A 6 40.71 -33.41 -11.64
N PHE A 7 40.47 -32.20 -12.15
CA PHE A 7 39.69 -31.16 -11.50
C PHE A 7 38.20 -31.47 -11.64
N ILE A 8 37.51 -31.76 -10.56
CA ILE A 8 36.06 -31.84 -10.50
C ILE A 8 35.55 -30.40 -10.31
N LEU A 9 34.99 -29.81 -11.35
CA LEU A 9 34.28 -28.53 -11.28
C LEU A 9 32.89 -28.80 -10.67
N ALA A 10 32.73 -28.54 -9.37
CA ALA A 10 31.42 -28.56 -8.72
C ALA A 10 30.65 -27.30 -9.16
N GLY A 11 29.80 -27.42 -10.16
CA GLY A 11 28.90 -26.36 -10.57
C GLY A 11 27.87 -26.10 -9.46
N PHE A 12 28.00 -24.98 -8.76
CA PHE A 12 26.94 -24.45 -7.92
C PHE A 12 25.77 -24.01 -8.83
N LEU A 13 24.77 -24.85 -8.99
CA LEU A 13 23.45 -24.43 -9.49
C LEU A 13 22.83 -23.54 -8.40
N ALA A 14 22.90 -22.22 -8.61
CA ALA A 14 22.10 -21.31 -7.82
C ALA A 14 20.62 -21.71 -7.99
N PRO A 15 19.84 -21.84 -6.91
CA PRO A 15 18.43 -22.16 -7.03
C PRO A 15 17.77 -21.07 -7.85
N LEU A 16 17.15 -21.41 -8.99
CA LEU A 16 16.23 -20.53 -9.69
C LEU A 16 15.17 -20.10 -8.66
N ALA A 17 15.20 -18.83 -8.29
CA ALA A 17 14.13 -18.27 -7.50
C ALA A 17 12.84 -18.44 -8.33
N LEU A 18 11.97 -19.37 -7.95
CA LEU A 18 10.66 -19.50 -8.60
C LEU A 18 9.97 -18.14 -8.50
N ALA A 19 9.63 -17.58 -9.66
CA ALA A 19 8.85 -16.36 -9.74
C ALA A 19 7.51 -16.60 -9.00
N LEU A 20 7.08 -15.63 -8.19
CA LEU A 20 5.78 -15.70 -7.54
C LEU A 20 4.67 -15.71 -8.62
N PRO A 21 3.61 -16.50 -8.44
CA PRO A 21 2.50 -16.52 -9.40
C PRO A 21 1.84 -15.14 -9.46
N PRO A 22 1.44 -14.68 -10.66
CA PRO A 22 0.77 -13.40 -10.81
C PRO A 22 -0.56 -13.36 -10.06
N LEU A 23 -1.11 -12.16 -9.85
CA LEU A 23 -2.47 -11.98 -9.38
C LEU A 23 -3.45 -12.74 -10.28
N THR A 24 -4.52 -13.26 -9.72
CA THR A 24 -5.57 -13.96 -10.48
C THR A 24 -6.26 -13.06 -11.52
N GLN A 25 -6.18 -11.75 -11.31
CA GLN A 25 -6.67 -10.72 -12.22
C GLN A 25 -5.77 -9.47 -12.12
N ALA A 26 -5.43 -8.87 -13.26
CA ALA A 26 -4.68 -7.62 -13.29
C ALA A 26 -5.46 -6.51 -12.58
N THR A 27 -4.88 -5.95 -11.52
CA THR A 27 -5.63 -5.11 -10.57
C THR A 27 -4.78 -3.95 -10.06
N SER A 28 -5.39 -2.77 -9.99
CA SER A 28 -4.81 -1.55 -9.39
C SER A 28 -5.64 -1.07 -8.20
N SER A 29 -5.12 -0.13 -7.41
CA SER A 29 -5.82 0.48 -6.27
C SER A 29 -6.33 -0.55 -5.23
N LEU A 30 -5.71 -1.70 -5.17
CA LEU A 30 -6.00 -2.79 -4.23
C LEU A 30 -5.39 -2.50 -2.85
N GLY A 31 -5.83 -3.23 -1.82
CA GLY A 31 -5.14 -3.32 -0.55
C GLY A 31 -4.23 -4.54 -0.51
N ALA A 32 -3.02 -4.41 0.06
CA ALA A 32 -2.11 -5.52 0.21
C ALA A 32 -1.29 -5.43 1.48
N VAL A 33 -1.10 -6.57 2.16
CA VAL A 33 -0.24 -6.71 3.34
C VAL A 33 0.43 -8.08 3.36
N GLU A 34 1.56 -8.14 4.06
CA GLU A 34 2.17 -9.41 4.49
C GLU A 34 1.73 -9.71 5.92
N LEU A 35 1.37 -10.96 6.19
CA LEU A 35 1.13 -11.47 7.52
C LEU A 35 1.51 -12.97 7.58
N ASP A 36 2.36 -13.33 8.52
CA ASP A 36 2.77 -14.72 8.81
C ASP A 36 3.26 -15.49 7.57
N GLY A 37 4.03 -14.83 6.69
CA GLY A 37 4.58 -15.41 5.47
C GLY A 37 3.60 -15.52 4.30
N TYR A 38 2.44 -14.90 4.40
CA TYR A 38 1.45 -14.79 3.32
C TYR A 38 1.28 -13.35 2.86
N LEU A 39 1.22 -13.16 1.55
CA LEU A 39 0.69 -11.95 0.94
C LEU A 39 -0.83 -12.03 0.89
N TYR A 40 -1.52 -11.09 1.48
CA TYR A 40 -2.96 -10.92 1.40
C TYR A 40 -3.28 -9.73 0.51
N ILE A 41 -4.27 -9.88 -0.38
CA ILE A 41 -4.77 -8.82 -1.26
C ILE A 41 -6.29 -8.72 -1.17
N TYR A 42 -6.81 -7.49 -1.20
CA TYR A 42 -8.25 -7.23 -1.16
C TYR A 42 -8.67 -6.19 -2.19
N GLY A 43 -9.79 -6.47 -2.87
CA GLY A 43 -10.48 -5.51 -3.71
C GLY A 43 -9.65 -4.96 -4.86
N GLY A 44 -9.81 -3.68 -5.14
CA GLY A 44 -9.13 -2.97 -6.21
C GLY A 44 -9.95 -2.85 -7.48
N HIS A 45 -9.33 -2.31 -8.53
CA HIS A 45 -9.95 -2.06 -9.83
C HIS A 45 -9.29 -2.87 -10.93
N ALA A 46 -10.09 -3.64 -11.66
CA ALA A 46 -9.65 -4.54 -12.73
C ALA A 46 -10.12 -4.12 -14.13
N GLY A 47 -10.68 -2.93 -14.26
CA GLY A 47 -11.20 -2.40 -15.53
C GLY A 47 -10.28 -1.37 -16.21
N LYS A 48 -10.81 -0.71 -17.22
CA LYS A 48 -10.14 0.40 -17.89
C LYS A 48 -10.03 1.60 -16.95
N THR A 49 -8.93 2.32 -17.03
CA THR A 49 -8.65 3.52 -16.21
C THR A 49 -9.85 4.46 -16.14
N HIS A 50 -10.23 4.87 -14.94
CA HIS A 50 -11.36 5.74 -14.60
C HIS A 50 -12.76 5.21 -15.01
N LYS A 51 -12.88 3.94 -15.38
CA LYS A 51 -14.18 3.27 -15.66
C LYS A 51 -14.54 2.37 -14.48
N TYR A 52 -15.02 2.99 -13.39
CA TYR A 52 -15.40 2.27 -12.17
C TYR A 52 -16.88 1.92 -12.21
N ASN A 53 -17.19 0.65 -12.04
CA ASN A 53 -18.54 0.14 -11.95
C ASN A 53 -18.57 -1.14 -11.11
N THR A 54 -19.76 -1.69 -10.88
CA THR A 54 -19.95 -2.89 -10.04
C THR A 54 -19.29 -4.15 -10.57
N ASP A 55 -18.86 -4.20 -11.85
CA ASP A 55 -18.19 -5.36 -12.44
C ASP A 55 -16.68 -5.23 -12.40
N THR A 56 -16.16 -4.00 -12.43
CA THR A 56 -14.72 -3.72 -12.50
C THR A 56 -14.06 -3.44 -11.16
N VAL A 57 -14.83 -3.07 -10.14
CA VAL A 57 -14.32 -2.94 -8.77
C VAL A 57 -14.59 -4.22 -8.00
N LEU A 58 -13.55 -4.78 -7.43
CA LEU A 58 -13.55 -6.11 -6.83
C LEU A 58 -13.86 -6.05 -5.33
N GLY A 59 -14.44 -7.14 -4.81
CA GLY A 59 -14.60 -7.44 -3.38
C GLY A 59 -13.94 -8.76 -3.00
N THR A 60 -13.07 -9.28 -3.87
CA THR A 60 -12.34 -10.53 -3.65
C THR A 60 -11.25 -10.32 -2.59
N PHE A 61 -11.03 -11.33 -1.77
CA PHE A 61 -9.96 -11.42 -0.80
C PHE A 61 -9.20 -12.71 -1.00
N GLN A 62 -7.89 -12.62 -1.16
CA GLN A 62 -7.04 -13.76 -1.51
C GLN A 62 -5.72 -13.69 -0.75
N ARG A 63 -5.08 -14.85 -0.57
CA ARG A 63 -3.72 -14.91 -0.07
C ARG A 63 -2.83 -15.83 -0.89
N LEU A 64 -1.55 -15.53 -0.87
CA LEU A 64 -0.49 -16.32 -1.48
C LEU A 64 0.60 -16.57 -0.45
N LYS A 65 1.00 -17.82 -0.26
CA LYS A 65 2.17 -18.13 0.56
C LYS A 65 3.44 -17.61 -0.14
N LEU A 66 4.16 -16.70 0.48
CA LEU A 66 5.31 -16.03 -0.14
C LEU A 66 6.52 -16.96 -0.33
N ASN A 67 6.70 -17.92 0.55
CA ASN A 67 7.78 -18.89 0.43
C ASN A 67 7.25 -20.20 -0.16
N GLY A 68 7.48 -20.41 -1.46
CA GLY A 68 7.15 -21.63 -2.18
C GLY A 68 5.67 -21.82 -2.54
N GLY A 69 4.81 -20.81 -2.35
CA GLY A 69 3.41 -20.84 -2.79
C GLY A 69 3.31 -20.82 -4.31
N LYS A 70 2.44 -21.69 -4.86
CA LYS A 70 2.22 -21.83 -6.30
C LYS A 70 0.84 -21.36 -6.75
N GLN A 71 -0.07 -21.17 -5.82
CA GLN A 71 -1.47 -20.84 -6.09
C GLN A 71 -2.01 -19.87 -5.06
N TRP A 72 -2.90 -18.98 -5.52
CA TRP A 72 -3.69 -18.11 -4.68
C TRP A 72 -4.81 -18.90 -4.00
N GLU A 73 -5.00 -18.65 -2.72
CA GLU A 73 -6.13 -19.18 -1.95
C GLU A 73 -7.21 -18.11 -1.84
N GLN A 74 -8.44 -18.46 -2.23
CA GLN A 74 -9.59 -17.59 -2.06
C GLN A 74 -10.05 -17.57 -0.60
N LEU A 75 -10.29 -16.40 -0.07
CA LEU A 75 -10.78 -16.15 1.29
C LEU A 75 -12.16 -15.47 1.23
N PRO A 76 -12.91 -15.42 2.36
CA PRO A 76 -14.15 -14.67 2.42
C PRO A 76 -13.95 -13.21 2.03
N GLY A 77 -14.55 -12.78 0.92
CA GLY A 77 -14.53 -11.41 0.43
C GLY A 77 -15.48 -10.49 1.21
N GLY A 78 -15.80 -9.35 0.61
CA GLY A 78 -16.71 -8.36 1.21
C GLY A 78 -17.11 -7.27 0.22
N PRO A 79 -17.34 -6.03 0.66
CA PRO A 79 -17.74 -4.94 -0.24
C PRO A 79 -16.76 -4.75 -1.38
N LYS A 80 -17.29 -4.47 -2.56
CA LYS A 80 -16.50 -4.13 -3.75
C LYS A 80 -15.94 -2.73 -3.59
N VAL A 81 -14.65 -2.63 -3.29
CA VAL A 81 -13.98 -1.34 -3.01
C VAL A 81 -12.58 -1.27 -3.62
N GLN A 82 -12.17 -0.06 -3.94
CA GLN A 82 -10.82 0.30 -4.36
C GLN A 82 -10.32 1.56 -3.63
N GLY A 83 -9.05 1.93 -3.86
CA GLY A 83 -8.49 3.17 -3.28
C GLY A 83 -8.50 3.14 -1.74
N MET A 84 -8.21 1.98 -1.17
CA MET A 84 -7.92 1.73 0.23
C MET A 84 -6.68 0.84 0.33
N ASN A 85 -6.12 0.71 1.51
CA ASN A 85 -5.07 -0.25 1.80
C ASN A 85 -5.52 -1.23 2.89
N LEU A 86 -4.65 -2.16 3.23
CA LEU A 86 -4.76 -3.04 4.38
C LEU A 86 -3.67 -2.71 5.40
N ALA A 87 -3.93 -2.99 6.67
CA ALA A 87 -2.91 -2.95 7.71
C ALA A 87 -3.01 -4.21 8.58
N THR A 88 -1.92 -4.57 9.25
CA THR A 88 -1.88 -5.71 10.16
C THR A 88 -1.60 -5.28 11.59
N HIS A 89 -2.26 -5.91 12.54
CA HIS A 89 -1.97 -5.77 13.96
C HIS A 89 -2.50 -6.98 14.75
N GLY A 90 -1.71 -7.48 15.70
CA GLY A 90 -2.12 -8.59 16.56
C GLY A 90 -2.50 -9.88 15.82
N GLY A 91 -1.86 -10.16 14.68
CA GLY A 91 -2.18 -11.32 13.83
C GLY A 91 -3.49 -11.18 13.04
N LYS A 92 -4.02 -9.99 12.90
CA LYS A 92 -5.25 -9.66 12.17
C LYS A 92 -5.00 -8.65 11.06
N ILE A 93 -5.93 -8.57 10.09
CA ILE A 93 -5.87 -7.67 8.94
C ILE A 93 -7.05 -6.70 9.00
N TYR A 94 -6.77 -5.42 8.86
CA TYR A 94 -7.74 -4.33 8.93
C TYR A 94 -7.99 -3.75 7.55
N ARG A 95 -9.26 -3.58 7.17
CA ARG A 95 -9.73 -2.92 5.96
C ARG A 95 -10.61 -1.73 6.36
N ILE A 96 -10.28 -0.55 5.86
CA ILE A 96 -10.91 0.71 6.27
C ILE A 96 -11.41 1.44 5.04
N GLY A 97 -12.71 1.75 4.98
CA GLY A 97 -13.31 2.55 3.92
C GLY A 97 -13.09 2.01 2.50
N GLY A 98 -12.86 2.91 1.58
CA GLY A 98 -12.64 2.66 0.14
C GLY A 98 -13.72 3.30 -0.74
N LEU A 99 -13.45 3.35 -2.03
CA LEU A 99 -14.40 3.82 -3.07
C LEU A 99 -15.22 2.64 -3.56
N GLN A 100 -16.54 2.75 -3.49
CA GLN A 100 -17.51 1.78 -3.98
C GLN A 100 -18.32 2.38 -5.13
N PRO A 101 -18.35 1.77 -6.32
CA PRO A 101 -19.29 2.13 -7.36
C PRO A 101 -20.68 1.59 -7.05
N ARG A 102 -21.70 2.35 -7.40
CA ARG A 102 -23.11 1.95 -7.33
C ARG A 102 -23.73 1.75 -8.72
N ASN A 103 -23.03 2.23 -9.76
CA ASN A 103 -23.45 2.14 -11.15
C ASN A 103 -23.05 0.83 -11.79
N GLY A 104 -23.87 0.34 -12.71
CA GLY A 104 -23.55 -0.74 -13.63
C GLY A 104 -22.56 -0.31 -14.72
N PRO A 105 -22.14 -1.26 -15.62
CA PRO A 105 -21.12 -1.00 -16.65
C PRO A 105 -21.46 0.12 -17.63
N ASP A 106 -22.72 0.24 -18.01
CA ASP A 106 -23.21 1.19 -19.03
C ASP A 106 -23.94 2.39 -18.43
N GLU A 107 -23.92 2.50 -17.10
CA GLU A 107 -24.55 3.62 -16.39
C GLU A 107 -23.56 4.75 -16.13
N PRO A 108 -24.04 6.00 -15.99
CA PRO A 108 -23.21 7.10 -15.54
C PRO A 108 -22.54 6.82 -14.20
N ALA A 109 -21.26 7.23 -14.06
CA ALA A 109 -20.49 6.98 -12.86
C ALA A 109 -21.19 7.48 -11.59
N ASP A 110 -21.33 6.59 -10.60
CA ASP A 110 -21.91 6.86 -9.28
C ASP A 110 -21.02 6.19 -8.21
N ASN A 111 -19.98 6.89 -7.80
CA ASN A 111 -18.98 6.39 -6.88
C ASN A 111 -19.14 7.03 -5.51
N VAL A 112 -19.15 6.23 -4.45
CA VAL A 112 -19.21 6.72 -3.07
C VAL A 112 -18.04 6.19 -2.26
N SER A 113 -17.52 7.01 -1.38
CA SER A 113 -16.61 6.56 -0.34
C SER A 113 -17.42 5.97 0.81
N ILE A 114 -17.10 4.75 1.24
CA ILE A 114 -17.83 4.08 2.32
C ILE A 114 -17.20 4.34 3.69
N THR A 115 -18.01 4.14 4.73
CA THR A 115 -17.59 4.23 6.14
C THR A 115 -17.25 2.87 6.75
N ASP A 116 -17.51 1.79 6.03
CA ASP A 116 -17.31 0.41 6.50
C ASP A 116 -15.86 0.12 6.88
N CYS A 117 -15.69 -0.45 8.07
CA CYS A 117 -14.40 -0.87 8.61
C CYS A 117 -14.51 -2.29 9.15
N SER A 118 -13.56 -3.13 8.84
CA SER A 118 -13.60 -4.53 9.24
C SER A 118 -12.20 -5.06 9.57
N CYS A 119 -12.19 -6.04 10.45
CA CYS A 119 -11.00 -6.77 10.86
C CYS A 119 -11.15 -8.25 10.47
N PHE A 120 -10.21 -8.79 9.70
CA PHE A 120 -10.16 -10.20 9.36
C PHE A 120 -9.28 -10.96 10.36
N ASP A 121 -9.80 -12.04 10.89
CA ASP A 121 -9.06 -12.97 11.74
C ASP A 121 -8.72 -14.24 10.95
N PRO A 122 -7.44 -14.45 10.57
CA PRO A 122 -7.04 -15.64 9.82
C PRO A 122 -7.29 -16.97 10.56
N LYS A 123 -7.34 -16.95 11.89
CA LYS A 123 -7.58 -18.16 12.71
C LYS A 123 -9.02 -18.65 12.58
N THR A 124 -9.97 -17.72 12.49
CA THR A 124 -11.39 -18.05 12.35
C THR A 124 -11.89 -17.96 10.91
N ASN A 125 -11.07 -17.42 10.01
CA ASN A 125 -11.38 -17.15 8.61
C ASN A 125 -12.63 -16.25 8.44
N LYS A 126 -12.77 -15.22 9.30
CA LYS A 126 -13.95 -14.35 9.33
C LYS A 126 -13.58 -12.87 9.41
N TRP A 127 -14.38 -12.06 8.72
CA TRP A 127 -14.42 -10.61 8.91
C TRP A 127 -15.35 -10.26 10.09
N LEU A 128 -14.88 -9.38 10.94
CA LEU A 128 -15.65 -8.82 12.06
C LEU A 128 -15.71 -7.30 11.89
N PRO A 129 -16.88 -6.67 12.05
CA PRO A 129 -16.97 -5.23 12.00
C PRO A 129 -16.20 -4.59 13.15
N ILE A 130 -15.61 -3.44 12.88
CA ILE A 130 -15.05 -2.54 13.91
C ILE A 130 -15.72 -1.16 13.77
N ALA A 131 -15.35 -0.19 14.62
CA ALA A 131 -15.93 1.15 14.58
C ALA A 131 -15.86 1.73 13.15
N SER A 132 -17.00 2.12 12.59
CA SER A 132 -17.11 2.75 11.28
C SER A 132 -16.46 4.13 11.28
N LEU A 133 -15.92 4.56 10.12
CA LEU A 133 -15.43 5.92 9.94
C LEU A 133 -16.57 6.94 10.19
N PRO A 134 -16.27 8.13 10.71
CA PRO A 134 -17.27 9.19 10.91
C PRO A 134 -17.81 9.76 9.58
N ALA A 135 -17.06 9.63 8.50
CA ALA A 135 -17.46 9.99 7.13
C ALA A 135 -16.79 9.07 6.12
N GLY A 136 -17.39 8.91 4.94
CA GLY A 136 -16.83 8.08 3.88
C GLY A 136 -15.42 8.53 3.48
N ARG A 137 -14.50 7.57 3.26
CA ARG A 137 -13.11 7.92 2.92
C ARG A 137 -12.52 6.91 1.93
N SER A 138 -11.86 7.44 0.91
CA SER A 138 -11.13 6.66 -0.09
C SER A 138 -9.89 7.40 -0.57
N SER A 139 -9.02 6.75 -1.31
CA SER A 139 -7.71 7.26 -1.76
C SER A 139 -6.87 7.82 -0.61
N HIS A 140 -7.10 7.32 0.59
CA HIS A 140 -6.32 7.50 1.80
C HIS A 140 -5.29 6.37 1.91
N ASP A 141 -4.40 6.48 2.88
CA ASP A 141 -3.60 5.34 3.32
C ASP A 141 -3.73 5.13 4.82
N LEU A 142 -3.32 3.96 5.30
CA LEU A 142 -3.43 3.60 6.71
C LEU A 142 -2.19 2.84 7.17
N VAL A 143 -1.84 3.05 8.43
CA VAL A 143 -0.71 2.40 9.09
C VAL A 143 -1.07 2.04 10.53
N VAL A 144 -0.30 1.14 11.10
CA VAL A 144 -0.32 0.88 12.54
C VAL A 144 0.99 1.35 13.16
N ALA A 145 0.89 2.15 14.22
CA ALA A 145 2.00 2.59 15.05
C ALA A 145 1.72 2.22 16.50
N GLY A 146 2.48 1.27 17.04
CA GLY A 146 2.14 0.60 18.30
C GLY A 146 0.78 -0.08 18.20
N ASP A 147 -0.16 0.30 19.05
CA ASP A 147 -1.54 -0.21 19.04
C ASP A 147 -2.55 0.77 18.43
N LYS A 148 -2.07 1.76 17.69
CA LYS A 148 -2.92 2.77 17.05
C LYS A 148 -3.00 2.52 15.55
N LEU A 149 -4.23 2.33 15.05
CA LEU A 149 -4.54 2.33 13.62
C LEU A 149 -4.79 3.78 13.19
N ILE A 150 -4.04 4.25 12.21
CA ILE A 150 -4.06 5.65 11.79
C ILE A 150 -4.37 5.72 10.31
N VAL A 151 -5.35 6.54 9.93
CA VAL A 151 -5.77 6.83 8.57
C VAL A 151 -5.37 8.25 8.24
N VAL A 152 -4.66 8.48 7.14
CA VAL A 152 -4.19 9.80 6.72
C VAL A 152 -4.66 10.15 5.31
N GLY A 153 -4.96 11.42 5.07
CA GLY A 153 -5.37 11.95 3.78
C GLY A 153 -6.71 11.39 3.30
N GLY A 154 -6.87 11.40 1.96
CA GLY A 154 -8.06 10.90 1.30
C GLY A 154 -9.17 11.94 1.14
N TRP A 155 -10.22 11.50 0.47
CA TRP A 155 -11.42 12.29 0.18
C TRP A 155 -12.69 11.45 0.35
N GLU A 156 -13.83 12.11 0.41
CA GLU A 156 -15.14 11.51 0.34
C GLU A 156 -15.74 11.75 -1.06
N SER A 157 -15.87 10.71 -1.87
CA SER A 157 -16.72 10.73 -3.06
C SER A 157 -18.16 10.53 -2.61
N ARG A 158 -19.05 11.43 -3.05
CA ARG A 158 -20.44 11.54 -2.55
C ARG A 158 -21.50 11.08 -3.55
N GLY A 159 -21.05 10.38 -4.61
CA GLY A 159 -21.93 9.90 -5.66
C GLY A 159 -22.21 10.90 -6.78
N LYS A 160 -23.00 10.44 -7.72
CA LYS A 160 -23.34 11.21 -8.94
C LYS A 160 -23.91 12.59 -8.61
N GLY A 161 -23.37 13.62 -9.25
CA GLY A 161 -23.83 15.01 -9.12
C GLY A 161 -23.37 15.74 -7.86
N ASN A 162 -22.67 15.08 -6.95
CA ASN A 162 -22.18 15.71 -5.73
C ASN A 162 -20.68 16.02 -5.82
N MET A 163 -20.29 17.17 -5.28
CA MET A 163 -18.87 17.52 -5.17
C MET A 163 -18.20 16.66 -4.09
N PRO A 164 -16.99 16.16 -4.34
CA PRO A 164 -16.24 15.43 -3.32
C PRO A 164 -15.79 16.35 -2.19
N PHE A 165 -15.63 15.78 -1.01
CA PHE A 165 -15.09 16.48 0.15
C PHE A 165 -13.67 16.00 0.43
N TRP A 166 -12.72 16.92 0.53
CA TRP A 166 -11.34 16.63 0.88
C TRP A 166 -11.14 16.69 2.39
N HIS A 167 -10.65 15.58 2.97
CA HIS A 167 -10.49 15.51 4.42
C HIS A 167 -9.32 16.36 4.91
N GLU A 168 -9.58 17.11 5.98
CA GLU A 168 -8.62 17.96 6.71
C GLU A 168 -8.13 17.31 8.01
N THR A 169 -8.47 16.02 8.22
CA THR A 169 -8.14 15.29 9.43
C THR A 169 -7.52 13.94 9.09
N ALA A 170 -6.52 13.53 9.84
CA ALA A 170 -6.22 12.13 10.07
C ALA A 170 -7.18 11.56 11.12
N LEU A 171 -7.30 10.25 11.16
CA LEU A 171 -8.13 9.54 12.14
C LEU A 171 -7.29 8.49 12.85
N MET A 172 -7.51 8.31 14.14
CA MET A 172 -6.81 7.33 14.96
C MET A 172 -7.80 6.47 15.73
N LEU A 173 -7.57 5.15 15.74
CA LEU A 173 -8.34 4.17 16.51
C LEU A 173 -7.41 3.36 17.41
N ASP A 174 -7.74 3.23 18.68
CA ASP A 174 -7.01 2.37 19.62
C ASP A 174 -7.43 0.91 19.44
N LEU A 175 -6.52 0.07 18.98
CA LEU A 175 -6.80 -1.35 18.71
C LEU A 175 -6.81 -2.23 19.97
N LYS A 176 -6.39 -1.69 21.13
CA LYS A 176 -6.49 -2.38 22.43
C LYS A 176 -7.87 -2.23 23.07
N ASP A 177 -8.57 -1.15 22.76
CA ASP A 177 -9.90 -0.89 23.27
C ASP A 177 -10.94 -1.35 22.25
N LYS A 178 -11.69 -2.40 22.56
CA LYS A 178 -12.75 -2.94 21.70
C LYS A 178 -13.92 -1.97 21.46
N ASP A 179 -14.10 -1.01 22.36
CA ASP A 179 -15.15 -0.01 22.31
C ASP A 179 -14.64 1.36 21.81
N ALA A 180 -13.38 1.41 21.34
CA ALA A 180 -12.75 2.62 20.83
C ALA A 180 -13.55 3.26 19.70
N LYS A 181 -13.52 4.58 19.69
CA LYS A 181 -14.05 5.42 18.61
C LYS A 181 -12.90 6.10 17.89
N TRP A 182 -13.11 6.45 16.63
CA TRP A 182 -12.17 7.23 15.87
C TRP A 182 -11.96 8.61 16.50
N GLU A 183 -10.71 8.93 16.78
CA GLU A 183 -10.27 10.27 17.19
C GLU A 183 -9.81 11.05 15.96
N SER A 184 -10.28 12.30 15.81
CA SER A 184 -9.83 13.19 14.74
C SER A 184 -8.56 13.92 15.13
N ILE A 185 -7.58 13.93 14.22
CA ILE A 185 -6.32 14.65 14.33
C ILE A 185 -6.30 15.67 13.20
N PRO A 186 -6.34 16.99 13.46
CA PRO A 186 -6.16 17.99 12.41
C PRO A 186 -4.85 17.75 11.65
N GLN A 187 -4.91 17.71 10.31
CA GLN A 187 -3.72 17.55 9.46
C GLN A 187 -3.48 18.82 8.64
N PRO A 188 -2.21 19.20 8.39
CA PRO A 188 -1.86 20.46 7.74
C PRO A 188 -1.99 20.42 6.22
N PHE A 189 -2.72 19.44 5.67
CA PHE A 189 -2.86 19.24 4.23
C PHE A 189 -4.20 18.60 3.87
N LYS A 190 -4.59 18.77 2.61
CA LYS A 190 -5.69 18.07 1.94
C LYS A 190 -5.13 17.32 0.75
N ARG A 191 -4.81 16.04 0.93
CA ARG A 191 -4.21 15.21 -0.14
C ARG A 191 -4.85 13.84 -0.20
N ARG A 192 -4.94 13.30 -1.41
CA ARG A 192 -5.33 11.91 -1.71
C ARG A 192 -4.27 11.23 -2.56
N ALA A 193 -4.41 9.93 -2.81
CA ALA A 193 -3.43 9.15 -3.57
C ALA A 193 -2.01 9.33 -3.04
N LEU A 194 -1.89 9.52 -1.75
CA LEU A 194 -0.67 9.52 -0.96
C LEU A 194 -0.36 8.10 -0.47
N THR A 195 0.79 7.91 0.13
CA THR A 195 1.11 6.71 0.90
C THR A 195 1.54 7.07 2.31
N ALA A 196 1.46 6.10 3.22
CA ALA A 196 1.87 6.29 4.60
C ALA A 196 2.82 5.18 5.07
N ALA A 197 3.69 5.53 6.02
CA ALA A 197 4.53 4.59 6.73
C ALA A 197 4.63 4.98 8.20
N ALA A 198 4.77 4.01 9.10
CA ALA A 198 4.97 4.26 10.52
C ALA A 198 6.31 3.71 10.98
N LEU A 199 7.12 4.54 11.61
CA LEU A 199 8.42 4.17 12.15
C LEU A 199 8.56 4.68 13.58
N GLY A 200 8.60 3.78 14.54
CA GLY A 200 8.53 4.13 15.97
C GLY A 200 7.21 4.86 16.30
N SER A 201 7.30 6.01 16.94
CA SER A 201 6.14 6.87 17.24
C SER A 201 5.73 7.81 16.11
N LYS A 202 6.39 7.76 14.95
CA LYS A 202 6.18 8.70 13.86
C LYS A 202 5.39 8.07 12.72
N VAL A 203 4.39 8.81 12.24
CA VAL A 203 3.58 8.49 11.06
C VAL A 203 3.92 9.47 9.95
N TYR A 204 4.39 8.95 8.84
CA TYR A 204 4.79 9.71 7.66
C TYR A 204 3.66 9.67 6.64
N ALA A 205 3.12 10.84 6.29
CA ALA A 205 2.17 11.03 5.19
C ALA A 205 2.97 11.56 3.98
N ILE A 206 3.10 10.72 2.97
CA ILE A 206 4.12 10.89 1.93
C ILE A 206 3.45 11.19 0.60
N CYS A 207 3.78 12.34 0.01
CA CYS A 207 3.37 12.73 -1.33
C CYS A 207 1.84 12.89 -1.49
N GLY A 208 1.32 12.54 -2.66
CA GLY A 208 -0.10 12.59 -3.02
C GLY A 208 -0.44 13.70 -4.01
N MET A 209 -1.73 13.92 -4.16
CA MET A 209 -2.30 14.98 -5.01
C MET A 209 -3.20 15.86 -4.16
N ASP A 210 -3.07 17.17 -4.29
CA ASP A 210 -3.90 18.14 -3.58
C ASP A 210 -5.26 18.40 -4.27
N GLU A 211 -6.08 19.27 -3.69
CA GLU A 211 -7.42 19.61 -4.17
C GLU A 211 -7.41 20.38 -5.51
N ASN A 212 -6.28 20.96 -5.90
CA ASN A 212 -6.07 21.65 -7.18
C ASN A 212 -5.53 20.71 -8.28
N GLY A 213 -5.29 19.42 -7.95
CA GLY A 213 -4.72 18.45 -8.87
C GLY A 213 -3.19 18.49 -8.97
N ALA A 214 -2.52 19.29 -8.15
CA ALA A 214 -1.06 19.35 -8.12
C ALA A 214 -0.47 18.09 -7.45
N LEU A 215 0.60 17.55 -8.04
CA LEU A 215 1.35 16.46 -7.45
C LEU A 215 2.30 17.02 -6.41
N ILE A 216 2.22 16.46 -5.20
CA ILE A 216 2.93 16.95 -4.02
C ILE A 216 3.99 15.93 -3.62
N ASN A 217 5.24 16.36 -3.53
CA ASN A 217 6.35 15.51 -3.08
C ASN A 217 6.68 15.71 -1.58
N GLN A 218 5.95 16.59 -0.92
CA GLN A 218 6.11 16.87 0.52
C GLN A 218 5.81 15.65 1.36
N VAL A 219 6.55 15.53 2.45
CA VAL A 219 6.39 14.49 3.48
C VAL A 219 6.08 15.18 4.80
N ASP A 220 4.89 14.93 5.34
CA ASP A 220 4.45 15.39 6.64
C ASP A 220 4.57 14.26 7.65
N VAL A 221 5.00 14.57 8.86
CA VAL A 221 5.26 13.62 9.92
C VAL A 221 4.44 13.99 11.16
N TYR A 222 3.58 13.08 11.57
CA TYR A 222 2.88 13.19 12.85
C TYR A 222 3.61 12.37 13.91
N ASP A 223 3.98 13.01 15.00
CA ASP A 223 4.59 12.34 16.15
C ASP A 223 3.52 12.07 17.22
N LEU A 224 3.27 10.78 17.49
CA LEU A 224 2.26 10.33 18.46
C LEU A 224 2.56 10.74 19.91
N VAL A 225 3.83 11.02 20.24
CA VAL A 225 4.23 11.42 21.59
C VAL A 225 3.99 12.91 21.79
N SER A 226 4.50 13.73 20.89
CA SER A 226 4.33 15.19 20.98
C SER A 226 2.98 15.66 20.45
N LYS A 227 2.24 14.81 19.71
CA LYS A 227 0.97 15.12 19.03
C LYS A 227 1.07 16.29 18.06
N LYS A 228 2.23 16.45 17.39
CA LYS A 228 2.50 17.55 16.46
C LYS A 228 2.86 17.03 15.08
N TRP A 229 2.47 17.80 14.07
CA TRP A 229 2.96 17.65 12.70
C TRP A 229 4.26 18.44 12.51
N SER A 230 5.14 17.90 11.70
CA SER A 230 6.38 18.52 11.22
C SER A 230 6.65 18.09 9.79
N LEU A 231 7.65 18.67 9.14
CA LEU A 231 8.08 18.29 7.81
C LEU A 231 9.30 17.35 7.88
N ALA A 232 9.32 16.38 6.99
CA ALA A 232 10.53 15.63 6.63
C ALA A 232 11.00 16.07 5.23
N PRO A 233 12.20 15.66 4.79
CA PRO A 233 12.66 15.93 3.43
C PRO A 233 11.67 15.48 2.38
N ALA A 234 11.38 16.34 1.40
CA ALA A 234 10.52 15.99 0.27
C ALA A 234 11.13 14.83 -0.54
N LEU A 235 10.27 13.99 -1.10
CA LEU A 235 10.72 12.91 -1.98
C LEU A 235 11.31 13.51 -3.26
N PRO A 236 12.50 13.09 -3.70
CA PRO A 236 13.11 13.62 -4.91
C PRO A 236 12.37 13.20 -6.18
N GLY A 237 12.41 14.05 -7.23
CA GLY A 237 11.81 13.86 -8.55
C GLY A 237 10.55 14.68 -8.78
N ASP A 238 10.28 15.01 -10.05
CA ASP A 238 9.21 15.95 -10.42
C ASP A 238 7.81 15.32 -10.45
N LYS A 239 7.73 14.01 -10.76
CA LYS A 239 6.45 13.28 -10.93
C LYS A 239 6.26 12.14 -9.93
N THR A 240 7.11 12.05 -8.94
CA THR A 240 7.12 10.95 -7.96
C THR A 240 5.95 10.99 -6.98
N GLY A 241 5.30 12.15 -6.85
CA GLY A 241 4.25 12.40 -5.86
C GLY A 241 2.93 11.65 -6.08
N PHE A 242 2.64 11.17 -7.30
CA PHE A 242 1.34 10.52 -7.56
C PHE A 242 1.35 9.05 -7.14
N SER A 243 0.55 8.76 -6.12
CA SER A 243 0.26 7.40 -5.67
C SER A 243 1.49 6.50 -5.51
N PRO A 244 2.53 6.94 -4.79
CA PRO A 244 3.65 6.08 -4.44
C PRO A 244 3.16 4.98 -3.49
N ALA A 245 3.99 3.96 -3.27
CA ALA A 245 3.74 2.93 -2.27
C ALA A 245 4.90 2.85 -1.28
N ALA A 246 4.61 2.81 0.01
CA ALA A 246 5.60 2.73 1.07
C ALA A 246 5.33 1.59 2.03
N ASN A 247 6.40 1.10 2.64
CA ASN A 247 6.33 0.16 3.76
C ASN A 247 7.61 0.23 4.59
N ILE A 248 7.62 -0.46 5.73
CA ILE A 248 8.81 -0.65 6.55
C ILE A 248 9.47 -1.97 6.17
N ILE A 249 10.74 -1.90 5.78
CA ILE A 249 11.59 -3.08 5.52
C ILE A 249 12.87 -2.91 6.34
N GLN A 250 13.22 -3.89 7.15
CA GLN A 250 14.39 -3.84 8.04
C GLN A 250 14.47 -2.55 8.89
N ASN A 251 13.33 -2.15 9.45
CA ASN A 251 13.20 -0.92 10.26
C ASN A 251 13.56 0.38 9.50
N LYS A 252 13.38 0.39 8.17
CA LYS A 252 13.61 1.54 7.30
C LYS A 252 12.37 1.82 6.45
N ILE A 253 12.07 3.09 6.20
CA ILE A 253 10.99 3.47 5.29
C ILE A 253 11.48 3.28 3.86
N ILE A 254 10.82 2.40 3.13
CA ILE A 254 11.08 2.13 1.70
C ILE A 254 9.89 2.62 0.89
N ILE A 255 10.16 3.34 -0.19
CA ILE A 255 9.15 3.93 -1.07
C ILE A 255 9.42 3.55 -2.52
N SER A 256 8.40 3.08 -3.22
CA SER A 256 8.40 2.90 -4.67
C SER A 256 7.56 3.99 -5.33
N THR A 257 8.08 4.61 -6.38
CA THR A 257 7.46 5.75 -7.09
C THR A 257 6.87 5.35 -8.43
N SER A 258 6.03 6.21 -9.00
CA SER A 258 5.46 6.05 -10.35
C SER A 258 6.52 5.98 -11.47
N GLU A 259 7.71 6.47 -11.23
CA GLU A 259 8.84 6.42 -12.18
C GLU A 259 9.67 5.14 -12.07
N GLY A 260 9.30 4.23 -11.16
CA GLY A 260 10.00 2.98 -10.92
C GLY A 260 11.25 3.11 -10.04
N LEU A 261 11.44 4.26 -9.40
CA LEU A 261 12.54 4.47 -8.46
C LEU A 261 12.14 3.99 -7.08
N VAL A 262 13.06 3.32 -6.38
CA VAL A 262 12.89 2.90 -5.00
C VAL A 262 13.84 3.68 -4.12
N PHE A 263 13.27 4.38 -3.13
CA PHE A 263 14.01 5.20 -2.17
C PHE A 263 13.90 4.64 -0.76
N GLN A 264 14.88 4.98 0.05
CA GLN A 264 14.94 4.75 1.48
C GLN A 264 15.13 6.08 2.20
N LEU A 265 14.41 6.31 3.29
CA LEU A 265 14.76 7.41 4.20
C LEU A 265 16.08 7.05 4.88
N ASN A 266 17.06 7.95 4.81
CA ASN A 266 18.38 7.72 5.42
C ASN A 266 18.27 7.66 6.96
N GLU A 267 19.29 7.14 7.62
CA GLU A 267 19.30 6.95 9.09
C GLU A 267 19.17 8.24 9.88
N SER A 268 19.71 9.34 9.35
CA SER A 268 19.58 10.67 9.99
C SER A 268 18.20 11.31 9.78
N GLY A 269 17.34 10.72 8.92
CA GLY A 269 16.01 11.26 8.63
C GLY A 269 16.01 12.56 7.83
N ASN A 270 17.15 12.96 7.26
CA ASN A 270 17.33 14.25 6.59
C ASN A 270 17.40 14.18 5.06
N GLY A 271 17.17 13.01 4.46
CA GLY A 271 17.20 12.82 3.01
C GLY A 271 16.74 11.44 2.55
N TRP A 272 16.53 11.31 1.27
CA TRP A 272 16.16 10.05 0.60
C TRP A 272 17.32 9.53 -0.23
N GLU A 273 17.58 8.25 -0.13
CA GLU A 273 18.59 7.55 -0.89
C GLU A 273 17.95 6.59 -1.87
N LYS A 274 18.36 6.62 -3.15
CA LYS A 274 17.95 5.64 -4.12
C LYS A 274 18.60 4.30 -3.78
N VAL A 275 17.77 3.27 -3.53
CA VAL A 275 18.21 1.93 -3.13
C VAL A 275 17.79 0.84 -4.10
N GLY A 276 17.02 1.18 -5.14
CA GLY A 276 16.58 0.22 -6.14
C GLY A 276 15.88 0.87 -7.32
N THR A 277 15.54 0.04 -8.30
CA THR A 277 14.74 0.42 -9.47
C THR A 277 13.87 -0.77 -9.85
N SER A 278 12.57 -0.54 -10.09
CA SER A 278 11.70 -1.55 -10.66
C SER A 278 11.83 -1.61 -12.18
N ASN A 279 11.59 -2.77 -12.76
CA ASN A 279 11.57 -2.95 -14.21
C ASN A 279 10.33 -2.31 -14.84
N THR A 280 9.24 -2.23 -14.06
CA THR A 280 7.95 -1.73 -14.54
C THR A 280 7.56 -0.46 -13.80
N LYS A 281 7.29 0.62 -14.52
CA LYS A 281 6.70 1.84 -13.97
C LYS A 281 5.23 1.60 -13.67
N ARG A 282 4.80 1.89 -12.44
CA ARG A 282 3.42 1.63 -12.01
C ARG A 282 2.91 2.70 -11.03
N ILE A 283 1.63 2.98 -11.12
CA ILE A 283 0.90 3.83 -10.18
C ILE A 283 -0.14 3.00 -9.44
N VAL A 284 -0.63 3.48 -8.32
CA VAL A 284 -1.70 2.83 -7.51
C VAL A 284 -1.43 1.34 -7.23
N HIS A 285 -0.16 0.98 -7.13
CA HIS A 285 0.34 -0.32 -6.69
C HIS A 285 0.51 -0.35 -5.17
N ARG A 286 0.89 -1.51 -4.63
CA ARG A 286 1.31 -1.64 -3.23
C ARG A 286 2.75 -2.13 -3.14
N LEU A 287 3.41 -1.74 -2.06
CA LEU A 287 4.73 -2.23 -1.67
C LEU A 287 4.58 -3.04 -0.38
N VAL A 288 5.04 -4.28 -0.41
CA VAL A 288 4.95 -5.22 0.72
C VAL A 288 6.34 -5.75 1.02
N PRO A 289 6.73 -5.96 2.28
CA PRO A 289 7.99 -6.59 2.63
C PRO A 289 8.08 -8.03 2.11
N PHE A 290 9.24 -8.38 1.54
CA PHE A 290 9.57 -9.76 1.13
C PHE A 290 11.01 -10.08 1.56
N GLY A 291 11.18 -10.50 2.80
CA GLY A 291 12.47 -10.56 3.45
C GLY A 291 13.09 -9.17 3.51
N ASN A 292 14.29 -9.01 2.98
CA ASN A 292 14.98 -7.71 2.85
C ASN A 292 14.73 -6.99 1.51
N LYS A 293 13.74 -7.43 0.73
CA LYS A 293 13.40 -6.89 -0.60
C LYS A 293 12.02 -6.22 -0.56
N ALA A 294 11.77 -5.37 -1.52
CA ALA A 294 10.45 -4.81 -1.77
C ALA A 294 9.70 -5.69 -2.78
N LEU A 295 8.46 -6.07 -2.46
CA LEU A 295 7.54 -6.73 -3.36
C LEU A 295 6.50 -5.71 -3.83
N LEU A 296 6.50 -5.40 -5.12
CA LEU A 296 5.50 -4.54 -5.75
C LEU A 296 4.33 -5.38 -6.23
N VAL A 297 3.12 -4.99 -5.86
CA VAL A 297 1.90 -5.77 -6.05
C VAL A 297 0.92 -4.99 -6.91
N GLY A 298 0.55 -5.54 -8.06
CA GLY A 298 -0.43 -4.97 -8.97
C GLY A 298 -0.09 -3.56 -9.44
N GLY A 299 -1.10 -2.70 -9.53
CA GLY A 299 -0.98 -1.33 -10.00
C GLY A 299 -1.41 -1.16 -11.46
N ALA A 300 -1.29 0.06 -11.98
CA ALA A 300 -1.61 0.41 -13.36
C ALA A 300 -0.41 1.08 -14.04
N ALA A 301 -0.33 0.94 -15.36
CA ALA A 301 0.63 1.67 -16.17
C ALA A 301 0.36 3.18 -16.12
N PRO A 302 1.36 4.03 -15.93
CA PRO A 302 1.22 5.46 -16.13
C PRO A 302 0.68 5.75 -17.55
N GLY A 303 -0.29 6.68 -17.66
CA GLY A 303 -0.95 6.98 -18.94
C GLY A 303 -2.11 6.06 -19.32
N GLY A 304 -2.47 5.09 -18.47
CA GLY A 304 -3.72 4.34 -18.63
C GLY A 304 -3.65 3.11 -19.53
N ALA A 305 -2.46 2.57 -19.81
CA ALA A 305 -2.27 1.40 -20.70
C ALA A 305 -2.74 0.06 -20.09
N GLY A 306 -3.37 0.07 -18.91
CA GLY A 306 -3.93 -1.12 -18.26
C GLY A 306 -3.37 -1.38 -16.87
N ASN A 307 -3.89 -2.43 -16.25
CA ASN A 307 -3.48 -2.89 -14.92
C ASN A 307 -2.46 -4.02 -15.02
N PHE A 308 -1.67 -4.20 -13.96
CA PHE A 308 -0.69 -5.27 -13.84
C PHE A 308 -1.19 -6.41 -12.97
N ALA A 309 -0.86 -7.64 -13.38
CA ALA A 309 -1.05 -8.85 -12.58
C ALA A 309 0.25 -9.33 -11.92
N ASP A 310 1.40 -8.89 -12.42
CA ASP A 310 2.70 -9.36 -11.94
C ASP A 310 3.04 -8.89 -10.53
N LEU A 311 3.76 -9.74 -9.83
CA LEU A 311 4.42 -9.47 -8.57
C LEU A 311 5.91 -9.25 -8.86
N GLU A 312 6.39 -8.05 -8.62
CA GLU A 312 7.76 -7.68 -8.91
C GLU A 312 8.60 -7.56 -7.64
N VAL A 313 9.63 -8.39 -7.53
CA VAL A 313 10.58 -8.33 -6.42
C VAL A 313 11.72 -7.38 -6.78
N VAL A 314 11.84 -6.28 -6.05
CA VAL A 314 12.91 -5.30 -6.21
C VAL A 314 13.94 -5.49 -5.09
N PRO A 315 15.19 -5.85 -5.42
CA PRO A 315 16.27 -5.88 -4.44
C PRO A 315 16.52 -4.47 -3.88
N ILE A 316 16.74 -4.40 -2.58
CA ILE A 316 17.17 -3.16 -1.92
C ILE A 316 18.67 -3.26 -1.73
N SER A 317 19.41 -2.37 -2.38
CA SER A 317 20.87 -2.29 -2.23
C SER A 317 21.21 -1.75 -0.84
N GLU A 318 21.92 -2.53 -0.05
CA GLU A 318 22.64 -1.99 1.09
C GLU A 318 23.81 -1.19 0.55
N LYS A 319 23.94 0.08 0.92
CA LYS A 319 25.23 0.76 0.72
C LYS A 319 26.24 0.02 1.60
N ASP A 320 27.23 -0.62 0.96
CA ASP A 320 28.42 -1.05 1.68
C ASP A 320 28.90 0.14 2.51
N GLY A 321 28.77 0.01 3.82
CA GLY A 321 29.32 0.97 4.76
C GLY A 321 30.82 0.99 4.52
N LYS A 322 31.29 1.88 3.64
CA LYS A 322 32.70 2.27 3.66
C LYS A 322 32.96 2.82 5.04
N LYS A 323 33.53 1.99 5.92
CA LYS A 323 34.22 2.48 7.08
C LYS A 323 35.24 3.52 6.63
N PRO A 324 35.32 4.65 7.33
CA PRO A 324 36.32 5.67 7.10
C PRO A 324 37.75 5.13 7.26
#